data_e7ace17e585ee197fe3e3e87dff5ea92
#
_entry.id   e7ace17e585ee197fe3e3e87dff5ea92
#
_cell.length_a   1.000
_cell.length_b   1.000
_cell.length_c   1.000
_cell.angle_alpha   90.00
_cell.angle_beta   90.00
_cell.angle_gamma   90.00
#
_symmetry.space_group_name_H-M   'P 1'
#
loop_
_entity.id
_entity.type
_entity.pdbx_description
1 polymer ?
#
loop_
_entity_poly.entity_id
_entity_poly.type
_entity_poly.pdbx_seq_one_letter_code
_entity_poly.pdbx_strand_id
1 'polypeptide(L)'
;MSSLHNLHNPTPGKDSVIHIGALLPDIMSTYGDDGNALVLRERLRRRGYQAEIIRITLQDDVPSSCDIYTMGGGEDVAQILASKHLRTHRGLFTAVEAGRPLLAICAGLQMLGEWFQVADGSHAEGVGLLDVTTVPQATRSIGELVGTPLTEGLAEPFLTEPLMGFENHMGATVLGPDARPLSRVKYGVGNSIPAGSSIPATGLVDAVSYTHLTLPT
;
A
#
# COMPACT_ATOMS: atom_id res chain seq x y z
N MET A 1 28.61 -6.42 13.57
CA MET A 1 28.26 -5.06 14.04
C MET A 1 28.32 -4.14 12.81
N SER A 2 27.23 -4.01 12.09
CA SER A 2 27.14 -3.13 10.91
C SER A 2 26.32 -1.92 11.32
N SER A 3 26.93 -0.75 11.23
CA SER A 3 26.34 0.54 11.56
C SER A 3 25.20 0.82 10.56
N LEU A 4 23.98 0.84 11.06
CA LEU A 4 22.84 1.38 10.35
C LEU A 4 23.14 2.87 10.11
N HIS A 5 23.48 3.20 8.88
CA HIS A 5 23.56 4.58 8.43
C HIS A 5 22.17 5.19 8.56
N ASN A 6 22.04 6.18 9.44
CA ASN A 6 20.91 7.10 9.48
C ASN A 6 20.75 7.73 8.10
N LEU A 7 19.86 7.15 7.28
CA LEU A 7 19.36 7.80 6.08
C LEU A 7 18.40 8.91 6.53
N HIS A 8 18.94 10.00 7.02
CA HIS A 8 18.20 11.25 7.10
C HIS A 8 17.94 11.70 5.67
N ASN A 9 16.77 11.32 5.13
CA ASN A 9 16.23 12.03 3.98
C ASN A 9 16.02 13.48 4.44
N PRO A 10 16.70 14.47 3.86
CA PRO A 10 16.48 15.84 4.26
C PRO A 10 15.00 16.18 4.06
N THR A 11 14.36 16.70 5.09
CA THR A 11 13.02 17.25 4.97
C THR A 11 13.03 18.24 3.80
N PRO A 12 12.16 18.08 2.78
CA PRO A 12 12.14 19.01 1.66
C PRO A 12 12.01 20.43 2.19
N GLY A 13 12.88 21.32 1.74
CA GLY A 13 12.75 22.74 2.05
C GLY A 13 11.41 23.25 1.48
N LYS A 14 10.86 24.33 2.03
CA LYS A 14 9.60 24.91 1.54
C LYS A 14 9.64 25.29 0.05
N ASP A 15 10.83 25.47 -0.49
CA ASP A 15 11.08 25.80 -1.90
C ASP A 15 11.24 24.57 -2.80
N SER A 16 11.31 23.36 -2.22
CA SER A 16 11.39 22.13 -2.98
C SER A 16 10.01 21.65 -3.40
N VAL A 17 9.89 21.16 -4.65
CA VAL A 17 8.67 20.53 -5.14
C VAL A 17 8.64 19.08 -4.71
N ILE A 18 7.58 18.67 -4.03
CA ILE A 18 7.33 17.27 -3.66
C ILE A 18 6.65 16.57 -4.84
N HIS A 19 7.27 15.53 -5.35
CA HIS A 19 6.75 14.74 -6.45
C HIS A 19 5.98 13.52 -5.94
N ILE A 20 4.71 13.44 -6.30
CA ILE A 20 3.81 12.32 -5.99
C ILE A 20 3.68 11.47 -7.25
N GLY A 21 4.30 10.29 -7.28
CA GLY A 21 4.17 9.34 -8.38
C GLY A 21 2.83 8.59 -8.30
N ALA A 22 1.92 8.84 -9.24
CA ALA A 22 0.70 8.07 -9.39
C ALA A 22 1.00 6.89 -10.33
N LEU A 23 1.04 5.68 -9.76
CA LEU A 23 1.41 4.45 -10.46
C LEU A 23 0.22 3.88 -11.25
N LEU A 24 0.43 3.72 -12.54
CA LEU A 24 -0.46 3.04 -13.47
C LEU A 24 -1.92 3.51 -13.41
N PRO A 25 -2.18 4.84 -13.37
CA PRO A 25 -3.53 5.37 -13.22
C PRO A 25 -4.42 5.08 -14.45
N ASP A 26 -3.83 4.66 -15.55
CA ASP A 26 -4.52 4.22 -16.77
C ASP A 26 -5.20 2.85 -16.61
N ILE A 27 -4.76 2.01 -15.68
CA ILE A 27 -5.32 0.68 -15.44
C ILE A 27 -5.68 0.41 -13.96
N MET A 28 -5.08 1.13 -13.01
CA MET A 28 -5.24 0.92 -11.56
C MET A 28 -5.96 2.09 -10.88
N SER A 29 -6.99 2.64 -11.52
CA SER A 29 -7.82 3.72 -10.97
C SER A 29 -9.31 3.50 -11.22
N THR A 30 -9.74 2.24 -11.21
CA THR A 30 -11.12 1.85 -11.57
C THR A 30 -12.17 2.53 -10.70
N TYR A 31 -11.85 2.83 -9.45
CA TYR A 31 -12.77 3.41 -8.47
C TYR A 31 -12.45 4.87 -8.11
N GLY A 32 -11.73 5.58 -8.98
CA GLY A 32 -11.37 6.99 -8.75
C GLY A 32 -10.21 7.18 -7.80
N ASP A 33 -9.34 6.18 -7.66
CA ASP A 33 -8.21 6.15 -6.73
C ASP A 33 -7.16 7.24 -7.02
N ASP A 34 -7.15 7.84 -8.21
CA ASP A 34 -6.37 9.05 -8.51
C ASP A 34 -6.69 10.19 -7.51
N GLY A 35 -7.87 10.17 -6.88
CA GLY A 35 -8.25 11.08 -5.82
C GLY A 35 -7.28 11.06 -4.64
N ASN A 36 -6.62 9.94 -4.36
CA ASN A 36 -5.65 9.84 -3.28
C ASN A 36 -4.43 10.72 -3.52
N ALA A 37 -3.87 10.70 -4.73
CA ALA A 37 -2.77 11.58 -5.13
C ALA A 37 -3.20 13.06 -5.08
N LEU A 38 -4.43 13.36 -5.54
CA LEU A 38 -5.00 14.71 -5.47
C LEU A 38 -5.12 15.20 -4.02
N VAL A 39 -5.67 14.37 -3.13
CA VAL A 39 -5.81 14.71 -1.70
C VAL A 39 -4.44 14.94 -1.07
N LEU A 40 -3.45 14.09 -1.32
CA LEU A 40 -2.10 14.27 -0.81
C LEU A 40 -1.50 15.60 -1.29
N ARG A 41 -1.59 15.88 -2.60
CA ARG A 41 -1.12 17.14 -3.17
C ARG A 41 -1.77 18.35 -2.50
N GLU A 42 -3.11 18.36 -2.38
CA GLU A 42 -3.82 19.49 -1.78
C GLU A 42 -3.52 19.65 -0.29
N ARG A 43 -3.34 18.55 0.44
CA ARG A 43 -2.92 18.60 1.85
C ARG A 43 -1.51 19.15 2.03
N LEU A 44 -0.58 18.81 1.14
CA LEU A 44 0.76 19.37 1.12
C LEU A 44 0.73 20.88 0.82
N ARG A 45 -0.01 21.28 -0.21
CA ARG A 45 -0.16 22.70 -0.60
C ARG A 45 -0.76 23.56 0.52
N ARG A 46 -1.78 23.05 1.20
CA ARG A 46 -2.37 23.73 2.39
C ARG A 46 -1.40 23.88 3.55
N ARG A 47 -0.33 23.08 3.60
CA ARG A 47 0.76 23.17 4.58
C ARG A 47 1.92 24.04 4.09
N GLY A 48 1.79 24.65 2.92
CA GLY A 48 2.79 25.56 2.35
C GLY A 48 3.90 24.88 1.56
N TYR A 49 3.76 23.59 1.24
CA TYR A 49 4.68 22.88 0.35
C TYR A 49 4.21 22.99 -1.10
N GLN A 50 5.17 23.04 -2.02
CA GLN A 50 4.87 22.83 -3.44
C GLN A 50 4.77 21.32 -3.69
N ALA A 51 3.75 20.89 -4.43
CA ALA A 51 3.57 19.46 -4.73
C ALA A 51 2.96 19.27 -6.12
N GLU A 52 3.49 18.28 -6.84
CA GLU A 52 3.08 17.93 -8.19
C GLU A 52 2.82 16.42 -8.28
N ILE A 53 1.87 16.03 -9.15
CA ILE A 53 1.56 14.63 -9.44
C ILE A 53 2.22 14.27 -10.76
N ILE A 54 3.05 13.22 -10.73
CA ILE A 54 3.64 12.59 -11.90
C ILE A 54 2.85 11.33 -12.21
N ARG A 55 2.15 11.32 -13.35
CA ARG A 55 1.42 10.14 -13.81
C ARG A 55 2.40 9.20 -14.50
N ILE A 56 2.48 7.97 -14.02
CA ILE A 56 3.36 6.90 -14.49
C ILE A 56 2.48 5.82 -15.08
N THR A 57 2.38 5.77 -16.40
CA THR A 57 1.50 4.85 -17.14
C THR A 57 2.23 3.56 -17.53
N LEU A 58 1.52 2.61 -18.14
CA LEU A 58 2.14 1.39 -18.71
C LEU A 58 3.16 1.67 -19.82
N GLN A 59 3.20 2.89 -20.37
CA GLN A 59 4.16 3.29 -21.41
C GLN A 59 5.46 3.83 -20.81
N ASP A 60 5.50 4.08 -19.50
CA ASP A 60 6.60 4.76 -18.85
C ASP A 60 7.44 3.79 -18.01
N ASP A 61 8.73 4.08 -17.91
CA ASP A 61 9.56 3.51 -16.87
C ASP A 61 9.15 4.09 -15.51
N VAL A 62 9.19 3.26 -14.47
CA VAL A 62 8.89 3.72 -13.12
C VAL A 62 10.08 4.46 -12.53
N PRO A 63 10.02 5.79 -12.35
CA PRO A 63 11.12 6.54 -11.75
C PRO A 63 11.28 6.17 -10.27
N SER A 64 12.53 6.14 -9.80
CA SER A 64 12.84 5.98 -8.36
C SER A 64 12.94 7.31 -7.61
N SER A 65 12.74 8.43 -8.30
CA SER A 65 13.00 9.79 -7.81
C SER A 65 11.80 10.51 -7.22
N CYS A 66 10.57 9.95 -7.31
CA CYS A 66 9.43 10.55 -6.63
C CYS A 66 9.56 10.46 -5.11
N ASP A 67 9.00 11.43 -4.40
CA ASP A 67 9.07 11.50 -2.94
C ASP A 67 8.02 10.63 -2.26
N ILE A 68 6.88 10.43 -2.92
CA ILE A 68 5.76 9.60 -2.46
C ILE A 68 5.20 8.89 -3.69
N TYR A 69 4.76 7.63 -3.51
CA TYR A 69 4.04 6.89 -4.55
C TYR A 69 2.62 6.58 -4.11
N THR A 70 1.70 6.55 -5.05
CA THR A 70 0.32 6.11 -4.84
C THR A 70 -0.08 5.10 -5.90
N MET A 71 -0.85 4.09 -5.51
CA MET A 71 -1.42 3.11 -6.42
C MET A 71 -2.83 2.77 -5.99
N GLY A 72 -3.75 2.76 -6.93
CA GLY A 72 -5.15 2.47 -6.71
C GLY A 72 -5.51 0.99 -6.91
N GLY A 73 -6.82 0.73 -6.94
CA GLY A 73 -7.39 -0.57 -7.23
C GLY A 73 -7.67 -0.81 -8.71
N GLY A 74 -7.83 -2.07 -9.09
CA GLY A 74 -8.16 -2.48 -10.45
C GLY A 74 -8.69 -3.91 -10.48
N GLU A 75 -9.25 -4.29 -11.63
CA GLU A 75 -9.73 -5.65 -11.87
C GLU A 75 -8.55 -6.61 -12.12
N ASP A 76 -8.80 -7.93 -12.03
CA ASP A 76 -7.78 -8.98 -12.12
C ASP A 76 -6.81 -8.82 -13.30
N VAL A 77 -7.32 -8.51 -14.50
CA VAL A 77 -6.49 -8.32 -15.69
C VAL A 77 -5.56 -7.11 -15.52
N ALA A 78 -6.07 -6.03 -14.96
CA ALA A 78 -5.27 -4.83 -14.67
C ALA A 78 -4.19 -5.12 -13.62
N GLN A 79 -4.55 -5.86 -12.56
CA GLN A 79 -3.60 -6.28 -11.51
C GLN A 79 -2.44 -7.11 -12.08
N ILE A 80 -2.75 -8.11 -12.94
CA ILE A 80 -1.74 -8.97 -13.59
C ILE A 80 -0.80 -8.15 -14.46
N LEU A 81 -1.35 -7.25 -15.29
CA LEU A 81 -0.55 -6.37 -16.14
C LEU A 81 0.33 -5.43 -15.32
N ALA A 82 -0.23 -4.82 -14.28
CA ALA A 82 0.47 -3.93 -13.37
C ALA A 82 1.60 -4.65 -12.62
N SER A 83 1.34 -5.84 -12.07
CA SER A 83 2.35 -6.64 -11.39
C SER A 83 3.52 -6.97 -12.31
N LYS A 84 3.24 -7.40 -13.54
CA LYS A 84 4.27 -7.69 -14.55
C LYS A 84 5.09 -6.44 -14.89
N HIS A 85 4.42 -5.30 -15.11
CA HIS A 85 5.10 -4.04 -15.41
C HIS A 85 6.03 -3.61 -14.28
N LEU A 86 5.54 -3.60 -13.04
CA LEU A 86 6.32 -3.19 -11.87
C LEU A 86 7.50 -4.12 -11.56
N ARG A 87 7.38 -5.43 -11.84
CA ARG A 87 8.51 -6.36 -11.73
C ARG A 87 9.58 -6.11 -12.77
N THR A 88 9.18 -5.73 -13.98
CA THR A 88 10.10 -5.45 -15.10
C THR A 88 10.82 -4.11 -14.90
N HIS A 89 10.09 -3.08 -14.45
CA HIS A 89 10.61 -1.72 -14.24
C HIS A 89 10.92 -1.50 -12.77
N ARG A 90 12.14 -1.82 -12.36
CA ARG A 90 12.58 -1.90 -10.95
C ARG A 90 12.66 -0.57 -10.20
N GLY A 91 12.25 0.55 -10.79
CA GLY A 91 12.34 1.88 -10.15
C GLY A 91 11.57 1.97 -8.83
N LEU A 92 10.38 1.31 -8.73
CA LEU A 92 9.62 1.28 -7.48
C LEU A 92 10.38 0.55 -6.36
N PHE A 93 11.04 -0.57 -6.66
CA PHE A 93 11.87 -1.28 -5.68
C PHE A 93 12.99 -0.39 -5.15
N THR A 94 13.71 0.27 -6.06
CA THR A 94 14.78 1.20 -5.67
C THR A 94 14.24 2.35 -4.81
N ALA A 95 13.05 2.87 -5.11
CA ALA A 95 12.42 3.93 -4.32
C ALA A 95 12.06 3.44 -2.91
N VAL A 96 11.43 2.26 -2.79
CA VAL A 96 11.04 1.67 -1.50
C VAL A 96 12.27 1.31 -0.67
N GLU A 97 13.31 0.73 -1.27
CA GLU A 97 14.60 0.47 -0.62
C GLU A 97 15.27 1.76 -0.11
N ALA A 98 15.08 2.86 -0.82
CA ALA A 98 15.54 4.19 -0.39
C ALA A 98 14.62 4.84 0.66
N GLY A 99 13.59 4.15 1.13
CA GLY A 99 12.66 4.63 2.15
C GLY A 99 11.57 5.58 1.65
N ARG A 100 11.28 5.58 0.35
CA ARG A 100 10.17 6.39 -0.18
C ARG A 100 8.83 5.75 0.18
N PRO A 101 7.87 6.50 0.76
CA PRO A 101 6.58 5.97 1.14
C PRO A 101 5.73 5.62 -0.09
N LEU A 102 5.00 4.52 0.02
CA LEU A 102 4.05 4.05 -0.98
C LEU A 102 2.68 3.87 -0.33
N LEU A 103 1.67 4.55 -0.88
CA LEU A 103 0.27 4.39 -0.52
C LEU A 103 -0.41 3.49 -1.56
N ALA A 104 -0.68 2.24 -1.22
CA ALA A 104 -1.34 1.28 -2.08
C ALA A 104 -2.73 0.93 -1.55
N ILE A 105 -3.74 0.97 -2.41
CA ILE A 105 -5.14 0.89 -2.05
C ILE A 105 -5.82 -0.29 -2.72
N CYS A 106 -6.62 -1.06 -1.95
CA CYS A 106 -7.44 -2.15 -2.46
C CYS A 106 -6.57 -3.20 -3.21
N ALA A 107 -6.87 -3.45 -4.49
CA ALA A 107 -6.10 -4.33 -5.34
C ALA A 107 -4.62 -3.92 -5.48
N GLY A 108 -4.31 -2.64 -5.34
CA GLY A 108 -2.94 -2.15 -5.30
C GLY A 108 -2.13 -2.75 -4.15
N LEU A 109 -2.73 -2.88 -2.95
CA LEU A 109 -2.09 -3.59 -1.84
C LEU A 109 -1.91 -5.08 -2.15
N GLN A 110 -2.96 -5.72 -2.66
CA GLN A 110 -2.97 -7.16 -2.93
C GLN A 110 -1.87 -7.57 -3.90
N MET A 111 -1.70 -6.81 -4.98
CA MET A 111 -0.68 -7.10 -5.99
C MET A 111 0.76 -6.77 -5.55
N LEU A 112 0.97 -5.98 -4.50
CA LEU A 112 2.32 -5.74 -3.97
C LEU A 112 2.90 -6.93 -3.22
N GLY A 113 2.05 -7.90 -2.85
CA GLY A 113 2.45 -9.15 -2.19
C GLY A 113 3.18 -10.13 -3.10
N GLU A 114 3.41 -11.34 -2.59
CA GLU A 114 4.04 -12.45 -3.32
C GLU A 114 3.12 -12.99 -4.42
N TRP A 115 1.86 -13.20 -4.09
CA TRP A 115 0.82 -13.64 -5.01
C TRP A 115 -0.57 -13.28 -4.52
N PHE A 116 -1.53 -13.25 -5.43
CA PHE A 116 -2.94 -13.06 -5.13
C PHE A 116 -3.81 -14.01 -5.96
N GLN A 117 -4.94 -14.44 -5.41
CA GLN A 117 -5.86 -15.32 -6.12
C GLN A 117 -6.82 -14.47 -6.97
N VAL A 118 -6.95 -14.82 -8.24
CA VAL A 118 -7.87 -14.20 -9.19
C VAL A 118 -9.20 -14.93 -9.25
N ALA A 119 -10.19 -14.36 -9.94
CA ALA A 119 -11.58 -14.82 -9.94
C ALA A 119 -11.78 -16.26 -10.42
N ASP A 120 -10.91 -16.79 -11.29
CA ASP A 120 -10.97 -18.19 -11.75
C ASP A 120 -10.39 -19.20 -10.76
N GLY A 121 -9.89 -18.72 -9.61
CA GLY A 121 -9.28 -19.53 -8.55
C GLY A 121 -7.78 -19.77 -8.75
N SER A 122 -7.19 -19.36 -9.84
CA SER A 122 -5.74 -19.45 -10.04
C SER A 122 -4.98 -18.37 -9.25
N HIS A 123 -3.68 -18.59 -9.08
CA HIS A 123 -2.80 -17.61 -8.43
C HIS A 123 -2.07 -16.78 -9.48
N ALA A 124 -2.14 -15.48 -9.33
CA ALA A 124 -1.33 -14.54 -10.09
C ALA A 124 -0.12 -14.12 -9.25
N GLU A 125 1.02 -14.01 -9.92
CA GLU A 125 2.27 -13.56 -9.28
C GLU A 125 2.19 -12.07 -8.96
N GLY A 126 2.43 -11.71 -7.71
CA GLY A 126 2.47 -10.34 -7.23
C GLY A 126 3.78 -9.63 -7.58
N VAL A 127 3.96 -8.44 -7.05
CA VAL A 127 5.18 -7.64 -7.25
C VAL A 127 6.33 -8.15 -6.36
N GLY A 128 6.02 -8.74 -5.19
CA GLY A 128 7.00 -9.22 -4.23
C GLY A 128 7.70 -8.09 -3.44
N LEU A 129 7.01 -6.97 -3.23
CA LEU A 129 7.49 -5.88 -2.37
C LEU A 129 7.09 -6.06 -0.92
N LEU A 130 6.03 -6.80 -0.66
CA LEU A 130 5.51 -7.09 0.66
C LEU A 130 5.47 -8.60 0.88
N ASP A 131 5.85 -9.05 2.05
CA ASP A 131 5.69 -10.45 2.47
C ASP A 131 4.24 -10.71 2.88
N VAL A 132 3.35 -10.68 1.88
CA VAL A 132 1.92 -10.92 2.05
C VAL A 132 1.37 -11.75 0.89
N THR A 133 0.27 -12.45 1.15
CA THR A 133 -0.50 -13.15 0.12
C THR A 133 -1.97 -12.78 0.24
N THR A 134 -2.70 -12.81 -0.86
CA THR A 134 -4.13 -12.47 -0.82
C THR A 134 -4.99 -13.59 -1.38
N VAL A 135 -5.99 -14.01 -0.62
CA VAL A 135 -6.99 -15.03 -0.98
C VAL A 135 -8.41 -14.46 -0.83
N PRO A 136 -9.40 -14.96 -1.55
CA PRO A 136 -10.77 -14.52 -1.36
C PRO A 136 -11.32 -14.97 0.00
N GLN A 137 -12.14 -14.13 0.60
CA GLN A 137 -12.94 -14.46 1.79
C GLN A 137 -14.23 -15.20 1.40
N ALA A 138 -14.82 -15.92 2.36
CA ALA A 138 -16.11 -16.59 2.15
C ALA A 138 -17.27 -15.60 1.96
N THR A 139 -17.18 -14.43 2.57
CA THR A 139 -18.18 -13.36 2.51
C THR A 139 -17.51 -12.01 2.33
N ARG A 140 -18.19 -11.09 1.64
CA ARG A 140 -17.70 -9.73 1.46
C ARG A 140 -17.76 -8.96 2.78
N SER A 141 -16.66 -8.34 3.17
CA SER A 141 -16.61 -7.43 4.31
C SER A 141 -17.06 -6.04 3.85
N ILE A 142 -18.11 -5.51 4.48
CA ILE A 142 -18.64 -4.16 4.20
C ILE A 142 -18.99 -3.51 5.53
N GLY A 143 -18.42 -2.35 5.83
CA GLY A 143 -18.76 -1.63 7.04
C GLY A 143 -17.69 -0.66 7.50
N GLU A 144 -17.88 -0.14 8.70
CA GLU A 144 -16.88 0.67 9.36
C GLU A 144 -15.74 -0.19 9.87
N LEU A 145 -14.53 0.37 9.80
CA LEU A 145 -13.32 -0.24 10.32
C LEU A 145 -12.63 0.71 11.29
N VAL A 146 -12.29 0.21 12.47
CA VAL A 146 -11.49 0.95 13.45
C VAL A 146 -10.31 0.10 13.89
N GLY A 147 -9.12 0.65 13.77
CA GLY A 147 -7.88 0.00 14.16
C GLY A 147 -7.08 0.81 15.17
N THR A 148 -6.41 0.14 16.10
CA THR A 148 -5.40 0.77 16.95
C THR A 148 -4.05 0.65 16.25
N PRO A 149 -3.34 1.76 16.01
CA PRO A 149 -2.01 1.71 15.42
C PRO A 149 -1.07 0.81 16.22
N LEU A 150 -0.21 0.07 15.50
CA LEU A 150 0.86 -0.70 16.09
C LEU A 150 2.15 0.09 15.93
N THR A 151 2.67 0.57 17.05
CA THR A 151 3.86 1.44 17.10
C THR A 151 5.10 0.70 17.60
N GLU A 152 4.99 -0.59 17.85
CA GLU A 152 6.11 -1.42 18.33
C GLU A 152 7.25 -1.45 17.30
N GLY A 153 8.44 -1.08 17.75
CA GLY A 153 9.64 -1.06 16.89
C GLY A 153 9.80 0.20 16.03
N LEU A 154 8.93 1.20 16.16
CA LEU A 154 9.12 2.51 15.57
C LEU A 154 9.89 3.41 16.53
N ALA A 155 10.89 4.14 16.01
CA ALA A 155 11.70 5.06 16.82
C ALA A 155 10.87 6.21 17.40
N GLU A 156 9.88 6.68 16.65
CA GLU A 156 8.91 7.70 17.06
C GLU A 156 7.51 7.25 16.66
N PRO A 157 6.54 7.18 17.59
CA PRO A 157 5.16 6.83 17.27
C PRO A 157 4.46 8.02 16.60
N PHE A 158 4.41 8.02 15.27
CA PHE A 158 3.74 9.09 14.50
C PHE A 158 2.24 8.85 14.29
N LEU A 159 1.76 7.63 14.55
CA LEU A 159 0.33 7.28 14.55
C LEU A 159 -0.09 6.95 15.98
N THR A 160 -0.71 7.89 16.66
CA THR A 160 -1.16 7.72 18.06
C THR A 160 -2.68 7.61 18.15
N GLU A 161 -3.40 8.19 17.19
CA GLU A 161 -4.85 8.19 17.15
C GLU A 161 -5.38 6.93 16.46
N PRO A 162 -6.58 6.44 16.80
CA PRO A 162 -7.21 5.34 16.11
C PRO A 162 -7.33 5.61 14.60
N LEU A 163 -7.03 4.59 13.80
CA LEU A 163 -7.28 4.62 12.38
C LEU A 163 -8.75 4.27 12.14
N MET A 164 -9.47 5.16 11.46
CA MET A 164 -10.88 4.98 11.15
C MET A 164 -11.07 4.98 9.64
N GLY A 165 -11.87 4.04 9.15
CA GLY A 165 -12.14 3.90 7.73
C GLY A 165 -13.39 3.08 7.46
N PHE A 166 -13.59 2.78 6.19
CA PHE A 166 -14.67 1.94 5.70
C PHE A 166 -14.06 0.79 4.90
N GLU A 167 -14.46 -0.44 5.21
CA GLU A 167 -14.05 -1.62 4.46
C GLU A 167 -15.12 -2.05 3.46
N ASN A 168 -14.68 -2.45 2.26
CA ASN A 168 -15.52 -3.03 1.23
C ASN A 168 -14.68 -3.94 0.33
N HIS A 169 -14.41 -5.17 0.79
CA HIS A 169 -13.51 -6.09 0.08
C HIS A 169 -13.93 -7.55 0.19
N MET A 170 -13.44 -8.35 -0.76
CA MET A 170 -13.55 -9.81 -0.76
C MET A 170 -12.22 -10.48 -0.48
N GLY A 171 -11.11 -9.76 -0.52
CA GLY A 171 -9.78 -10.31 -0.28
C GLY A 171 -9.43 -10.35 1.19
N ALA A 172 -8.78 -11.42 1.63
CA ALA A 172 -8.05 -11.49 2.88
C ALA A 172 -6.56 -11.48 2.56
N THR A 173 -5.86 -10.47 3.03
CA THR A 173 -4.41 -10.35 2.89
C THR A 173 -3.74 -10.92 4.13
N VAL A 174 -3.03 -12.02 3.96
CA VAL A 174 -2.34 -12.74 5.03
C VAL A 174 -0.91 -12.25 5.12
N LEU A 175 -0.48 -11.85 6.30
CA LEU A 175 0.87 -11.37 6.56
C LEU A 175 1.84 -12.54 6.71
N GLY A 176 2.97 -12.48 6.03
CA GLY A 176 4.12 -13.34 6.27
C GLY A 176 4.96 -12.85 7.46
N PRO A 177 6.03 -13.58 7.81
CA PRO A 177 6.85 -13.28 8.98
C PRO A 177 7.59 -11.94 8.91
N ASP A 178 7.89 -11.46 7.71
CA ASP A 178 8.62 -10.19 7.50
C ASP A 178 7.67 -8.99 7.32
N ALA A 179 6.36 -9.23 7.19
CA ALA A 179 5.37 -8.17 7.08
C ALA A 179 5.00 -7.61 8.45
N ARG A 180 4.94 -6.27 8.54
CA ARG A 180 4.52 -5.59 9.76
C ARG A 180 3.13 -5.00 9.57
N PRO A 181 2.15 -5.34 10.44
CA PRO A 181 0.83 -4.75 10.37
C PRO A 181 0.84 -3.29 10.82
N LEU A 182 0.01 -2.46 10.19
CA LEU A 182 -0.14 -1.05 10.54
C LEU A 182 -0.98 -0.87 11.81
N SER A 183 -2.02 -1.68 11.96
CA SER A 183 -2.95 -1.56 13.09
C SER A 183 -3.53 -2.91 13.51
N ARG A 184 -4.09 -2.95 14.71
CA ARG A 184 -4.92 -4.04 15.21
C ARG A 184 -6.39 -3.63 15.13
N VAL A 185 -7.21 -4.41 14.44
CA VAL A 185 -8.65 -4.16 14.29
C VAL A 185 -9.33 -4.22 15.65
N LYS A 186 -10.10 -3.18 15.97
CA LYS A 186 -11.00 -3.11 17.12
C LYS A 186 -12.46 -3.27 16.75
N TYR A 187 -12.82 -2.80 15.58
CA TYR A 187 -14.17 -2.87 15.04
C TYR A 187 -14.09 -3.10 13.53
N GLY A 188 -14.97 -3.92 12.96
CA GLY A 188 -14.89 -4.37 11.58
C GLY A 188 -14.21 -5.74 11.45
N VAL A 189 -13.92 -6.16 10.24
CA VAL A 189 -13.32 -7.46 9.91
C VAL A 189 -11.82 -7.32 9.63
N GLY A 190 -11.43 -6.33 8.83
CA GLY A 190 -10.05 -6.13 8.38
C GLY A 190 -9.55 -7.25 7.48
N ASN A 191 -8.23 -7.41 7.37
CA ASN A 191 -7.61 -8.52 6.67
C ASN A 191 -7.60 -9.78 7.54
N SER A 192 -8.74 -10.46 7.63
CA SER A 192 -8.84 -11.70 8.38
C SER A 192 -8.58 -12.93 7.50
N ILE A 193 -8.07 -13.99 8.11
CA ILE A 193 -7.90 -15.25 7.44
C ILE A 193 -9.27 -15.88 7.19
N PRO A 194 -9.52 -16.45 5.99
CA PRO A 194 -10.77 -17.11 5.69
C PRO A 194 -11.10 -18.23 6.70
N ALA A 195 -12.38 -18.37 7.04
CA ALA A 195 -12.83 -19.43 7.90
C ALA A 195 -12.45 -20.81 7.30
N GLY A 196 -11.83 -21.65 8.10
CA GLY A 196 -11.36 -22.97 7.67
C GLY A 196 -9.92 -22.98 7.11
N SER A 197 -9.23 -21.85 7.07
CA SER A 197 -7.81 -21.82 6.75
C SER A 197 -6.99 -22.48 7.86
N SER A 198 -5.94 -23.21 7.47
CA SER A 198 -4.95 -23.74 8.42
C SER A 198 -3.95 -22.69 8.91
N ILE A 199 -4.00 -21.48 8.35
CA ILE A 199 -3.13 -20.38 8.75
C ILE A 199 -3.65 -19.79 10.06
N PRO A 200 -2.81 -19.59 11.08
CA PRO A 200 -3.25 -19.04 12.35
C PRO A 200 -3.86 -17.65 12.18
N ALA A 201 -5.02 -17.41 12.77
CA ALA A 201 -5.59 -16.07 12.86
C ALA A 201 -4.68 -15.22 13.76
N THR A 202 -3.87 -14.39 13.19
CA THR A 202 -2.93 -13.54 13.95
C THR A 202 -3.64 -12.36 14.63
N GLY A 203 -4.93 -12.19 14.39
CA GLY A 203 -5.72 -11.10 14.98
C GLY A 203 -5.24 -9.73 14.58
N LEU A 204 -4.58 -9.67 13.43
CA LEU A 204 -3.96 -8.49 12.96
C LEU A 204 -4.61 -8.11 11.74
N VAL A 205 -4.99 -7.01 11.48
CA VAL A 205 -4.99 -6.30 10.78
C VAL A 205 -5.02 -5.22 10.22
N ASP A 206 -5.02 -4.67 9.62
CA ASP A 206 -5.24 -3.89 8.58
C ASP A 206 -4.84 -2.54 8.62
N ALA A 207 -4.19 -2.28 7.77
CA ALA A 207 -4.32 -1.05 7.09
C ALA A 207 -5.70 -0.92 6.59
N VAL A 208 -6.41 0.03 7.04
CA VAL A 208 -7.66 0.47 6.46
C VAL A 208 -7.89 -0.16 5.11
N SER A 209 -8.96 -0.85 4.84
CA SER A 209 -9.16 -1.77 3.73
C SER A 209 -8.95 -1.20 2.35
N TYR A 210 -8.44 -0.02 2.29
CA TYR A 210 -8.04 0.69 1.10
C TYR A 210 -6.63 1.27 1.19
N THR A 211 -5.92 1.15 2.33
CA THR A 211 -4.69 1.92 2.49
C THR A 211 -3.61 1.10 3.17
N HIS A 212 -2.58 0.73 2.46
CA HIS A 212 -1.34 0.27 3.05
C HIS A 212 -0.28 1.36 2.88
N LEU A 213 0.25 1.84 3.99
CA LEU A 213 1.40 2.72 4.00
C LEU A 213 2.62 1.87 4.31
N THR A 214 3.47 1.63 3.32
CA THR A 214 4.78 1.07 3.58
C THR A 214 5.64 2.15 4.18
N LEU A 215 6.00 1.95 5.43
CA LEU A 215 6.96 2.81 6.09
C LEU A 215 8.33 2.12 6.04
N PRO A 216 9.38 2.87 5.76
CA PRO A 216 10.72 2.34 5.86
C PRO A 216 10.99 1.88 7.30
N THR A 217 11.52 0.67 7.42
CA THR A 217 11.98 0.09 8.69
C THR A 217 13.24 0.76 9.18
#